data_8e99dc0249daa2ff4bdb4adaa8011787
#
_entry.id   8e99dc0249daa2ff4bdb4adaa8011787
#
_cell.length_a   1.000
_cell.length_b   1.000
_cell.length_c   1.000
_cell.angle_alpha   90.00
_cell.angle_beta   90.00
_cell.angle_gamma   90.00
#
_symmetry.space_group_name_H-M   'P 1'
#
loop_
_entity.id
_entity.type
_entity.pdbx_description
1 polymer ?
#
loop_
_entity_poly.entity_id
_entity_poly.type
_entity_poly.pdbx_seq_one_letter_code
_entity_poly.pdbx_strand_id
1 'polypeptide(L)'
;AQMRTLPKGIDQRSPCRHPDWTGPDDMEIKILELREITGWKVPIFVKVAGSRPYYDVALAAKSGADVVVVDGMQGGTAATQEVFIENVGIPTLACVRPAVKALQELGLHRKVQLIVSGGIRNGADVAKALALGADAVSIGSAALIALGDNDPRFQKDYEKLGTTAGSFDDWHEGHDPAGITTQDKKLAKRLDPKLGGRRLANYLNVMTMEAQTIARACGKNDLRNLEPEDLCALTVESAAMAGVPLAGTNWIPGI
;
A
#
# COMPACT_ATOMS: atom_id res chain seq x y z
N ALA A 1 -17.11 19.03 -1.74
CA ALA A 1 -16.91 20.28 -0.98
C ALA A 1 -17.53 20.20 0.42
N GLN A 2 -18.80 19.81 0.51
CA GLN A 2 -19.50 19.73 1.81
C GLN A 2 -18.82 18.76 2.79
N MET A 3 -18.43 17.57 2.33
CA MET A 3 -17.82 16.53 3.18
C MET A 3 -16.42 16.88 3.68
N ARG A 4 -15.69 17.71 2.92
CA ARG A 4 -14.32 18.14 3.25
C ARG A 4 -14.25 19.61 3.71
N THR A 5 -15.39 20.25 3.94
CA THR A 5 -15.48 21.68 4.32
C THR A 5 -14.75 22.63 3.37
N LEU A 6 -14.80 22.34 2.08
CA LEU A 6 -14.15 23.11 1.03
C LEU A 6 -15.13 24.10 0.37
N PRO A 7 -14.63 25.19 -0.22
CA PRO A 7 -15.46 26.09 -1.01
C PRO A 7 -16.12 25.35 -2.19
N LYS A 8 -17.39 25.64 -2.44
CA LYS A 8 -18.11 25.08 -3.58
C LYS A 8 -17.60 25.68 -4.89
N GLY A 9 -17.54 24.85 -5.94
CA GLY A 9 -17.15 25.30 -7.27
C GLY A 9 -15.65 25.52 -7.47
N ILE A 10 -14.82 25.06 -6.54
CA ILE A 10 -13.35 25.08 -6.64
C ILE A 10 -12.84 23.65 -6.64
N ASP A 11 -12.01 23.31 -7.61
CA ASP A 11 -11.38 22.00 -7.69
C ASP A 11 -10.42 21.78 -6.52
N GLN A 12 -10.52 20.62 -5.93
CA GLN A 12 -9.55 20.17 -4.92
C GLN A 12 -8.29 19.63 -5.60
N ARG A 13 -7.16 20.20 -5.28
CA ARG A 13 -5.86 19.65 -5.69
C ARG A 13 -5.22 18.88 -4.54
N SER A 14 -4.72 17.68 -4.85
CA SER A 14 -3.91 16.94 -3.88
C SER A 14 -2.59 17.68 -3.63
N PRO A 15 -2.21 17.93 -2.37
CA PRO A 15 -0.94 18.58 -2.07
C PRO A 15 0.22 17.63 -2.39
N CYS A 16 1.31 18.17 -2.91
CA CYS A 16 2.53 17.40 -3.22
C CYS A 16 3.28 16.97 -1.95
N ARG A 17 3.00 17.63 -0.84
CA ARG A 17 3.60 17.37 0.48
C ARG A 17 2.68 17.90 1.57
N HIS A 18 2.95 17.53 2.81
CA HIS A 18 2.24 18.10 3.95
C HIS A 18 2.48 19.64 3.99
N PRO A 19 1.42 20.45 4.07
CA PRO A 19 1.56 21.91 3.95
C PRO A 19 2.40 22.56 5.07
N ASP A 20 2.42 21.96 6.26
CA ASP A 20 3.15 22.49 7.42
C ASP A 20 4.65 22.12 7.41
N TRP A 21 5.10 21.31 6.44
CA TRP A 21 6.48 20.82 6.42
C TRP A 21 7.27 21.42 5.28
N THR A 22 8.33 22.12 5.62
CA THR A 22 9.28 22.69 4.67
C THR A 22 10.59 21.89 4.64
N GLY A 23 10.86 21.10 5.68
CA GLY A 23 12.04 20.28 5.81
C GLY A 23 11.90 19.11 6.80
N PRO A 24 12.99 18.34 7.00
CA PRO A 24 12.98 17.19 7.90
C PRO A 24 12.71 17.57 9.36
N ASP A 25 13.19 18.73 9.79
CA ASP A 25 13.03 19.21 11.16
C ASP A 25 11.56 19.45 11.50
N ASP A 26 10.78 19.95 10.53
CA ASP A 26 9.34 20.13 10.70
C ASP A 26 8.61 18.79 10.87
N MET A 27 9.07 17.73 10.21
CA MET A 27 8.54 16.38 10.39
C MET A 27 8.82 15.86 11.81
N GLU A 28 10.04 16.04 12.32
CA GLU A 28 10.42 15.66 13.68
C GLU A 28 9.56 16.40 14.71
N ILE A 29 9.42 17.73 14.58
CA ILE A 29 8.56 18.55 15.45
C ILE A 29 7.13 18.03 15.42
N LYS A 30 6.58 17.74 14.24
CA LYS A 30 5.20 17.22 14.12
C LYS A 30 5.03 15.86 14.78
N ILE A 31 6.01 14.97 14.65
CA ILE A 31 5.99 13.66 15.32
C ILE A 31 6.04 13.84 16.85
N LEU A 32 6.88 14.75 17.35
CA LEU A 32 6.94 15.07 18.78
C LEU A 32 5.63 15.65 19.30
N GLU A 33 5.01 16.59 18.57
CA GLU A 33 3.68 17.10 18.92
C GLU A 33 2.65 15.98 19.07
N LEU A 34 2.60 15.05 18.11
CA LEU A 34 1.68 13.92 18.15
C LEU A 34 1.97 12.99 19.33
N ARG A 35 3.25 12.77 19.67
CA ARG A 35 3.64 11.99 20.85
C ARG A 35 3.18 12.66 22.14
N GLU A 36 3.38 13.95 22.29
CA GLU A 36 2.93 14.71 23.47
C GLU A 36 1.40 14.67 23.61
N ILE A 37 0.66 14.95 22.54
CA ILE A 37 -0.81 14.93 22.54
C ILE A 37 -1.36 13.56 22.92
N THR A 38 -0.69 12.48 22.50
CA THR A 38 -1.10 11.10 22.79
C THR A 38 -0.48 10.54 24.08
N GLY A 39 0.31 11.34 24.81
CA GLY A 39 1.01 10.93 26.02
C GLY A 39 1.97 9.77 25.75
N TRP A 40 2.57 9.69 24.57
CA TRP A 40 3.50 8.63 24.14
C TRP A 40 2.91 7.20 24.14
N LYS A 41 1.57 7.08 24.06
CA LYS A 41 0.87 5.80 24.20
C LYS A 41 0.57 5.09 22.89
N VAL A 42 0.78 5.77 21.75
CA VAL A 42 0.46 5.22 20.43
C VAL A 42 1.65 5.31 19.49
N PRO A 43 1.84 4.34 18.58
CA PRO A 43 2.88 4.42 17.56
C PRO A 43 2.54 5.51 16.52
N ILE A 44 3.57 6.13 15.99
CA ILE A 44 3.46 7.13 14.92
C ILE A 44 3.84 6.48 13.60
N PHE A 45 2.89 6.49 12.67
CA PHE A 45 3.04 5.98 11.31
C PHE A 45 3.30 7.14 10.36
N VAL A 46 4.35 7.04 9.55
CA VAL A 46 4.62 7.98 8.47
C VAL A 46 4.47 7.26 7.14
N LYS A 47 3.59 7.73 6.29
CA LYS A 47 3.40 7.19 4.93
C LYS A 47 4.14 8.05 3.92
N VAL A 48 4.98 7.43 3.11
CA VAL A 48 5.77 8.05 2.05
C VAL A 48 5.43 7.43 0.70
N ALA A 49 5.42 8.25 -0.34
CA ALA A 49 5.23 7.76 -1.71
C ALA A 49 6.48 7.02 -2.20
N GLY A 50 6.27 6.02 -3.05
CA GLY A 50 7.34 5.24 -3.67
C GLY A 50 8.04 6.00 -4.79
N SER A 51 8.66 7.14 -4.48
CA SER A 51 9.44 7.94 -5.44
C SER A 51 10.94 7.81 -5.18
N ARG A 52 11.37 8.03 -3.94
CA ARG A 52 12.76 7.93 -3.48
C ARG A 52 12.82 7.13 -2.17
N PRO A 53 12.41 5.85 -2.19
CA PRO A 53 12.13 5.09 -0.98
C PRO A 53 13.31 5.05 0.00
N TYR A 54 14.56 4.97 -0.47
CA TYR A 54 15.73 4.99 0.41
C TYR A 54 15.79 6.28 1.25
N TYR A 55 15.71 7.44 0.61
CA TYR A 55 15.87 8.73 1.29
C TYR A 55 14.67 9.07 2.15
N ASP A 56 13.46 8.83 1.63
CA ASP A 56 12.23 9.21 2.31
C ASP A 56 11.98 8.31 3.55
N VAL A 57 12.33 7.02 3.47
CA VAL A 57 12.30 6.11 4.62
C VAL A 57 13.37 6.50 5.66
N ALA A 58 14.58 6.84 5.21
CA ALA A 58 15.64 7.30 6.11
C ALA A 58 15.24 8.58 6.86
N LEU A 59 14.62 9.54 6.17
CA LEU A 59 14.13 10.78 6.78
C LEU A 59 13.02 10.49 7.79
N ALA A 60 12.00 9.72 7.44
CA ALA A 60 10.90 9.37 8.33
C ALA A 60 11.40 8.63 9.59
N ALA A 61 12.31 7.67 9.42
CA ALA A 61 12.89 6.93 10.54
C ALA A 61 13.75 7.83 11.47
N LYS A 62 14.56 8.72 10.90
CA LYS A 62 15.36 9.68 11.68
C LYS A 62 14.50 10.70 12.42
N SER A 63 13.39 11.12 11.82
CA SER A 63 12.42 12.02 12.46
C SER A 63 11.61 11.36 13.57
N GLY A 64 11.83 10.06 13.84
CA GLY A 64 11.23 9.38 14.99
C GLY A 64 9.95 8.60 14.69
N ALA A 65 9.67 8.24 13.43
CA ALA A 65 8.57 7.33 13.11
C ALA A 65 8.80 5.94 13.73
N ASP A 66 7.76 5.33 14.27
CA ASP A 66 7.77 3.93 14.72
C ASP A 66 7.54 2.98 13.56
N VAL A 67 6.75 3.43 12.58
CA VAL A 67 6.38 2.67 11.39
C VAL A 67 6.49 3.57 10.16
N VAL A 68 7.13 3.07 9.12
CA VAL A 68 7.13 3.72 7.81
C VAL A 68 6.33 2.89 6.83
N VAL A 69 5.36 3.51 6.18
CA VAL A 69 4.55 2.89 5.12
C VAL A 69 5.03 3.40 3.77
N VAL A 70 5.59 2.53 2.95
CA VAL A 70 5.99 2.86 1.58
C VAL A 70 4.86 2.47 0.62
N ASP A 71 4.32 3.45 -0.09
CA ASP A 71 3.23 3.25 -1.06
C ASP A 71 3.77 3.37 -2.48
N GLY A 72 3.90 2.23 -3.17
CA GLY A 72 4.37 2.20 -4.55
C GLY A 72 3.34 2.74 -5.55
N MET A 73 3.73 2.91 -6.81
CA MET A 73 2.91 3.51 -7.85
C MET A 73 1.58 2.79 -8.11
N GLN A 74 1.44 1.53 -7.73
CA GLN A 74 0.17 0.79 -7.83
C GLN A 74 -0.82 1.15 -6.71
N GLY A 75 -0.42 1.94 -5.72
CA GLY A 75 -1.27 2.44 -4.66
C GLY A 75 -1.94 3.75 -5.03
N GLY A 76 -2.81 4.23 -4.12
CA GLY A 76 -3.53 5.48 -4.28
C GLY A 76 -4.97 5.30 -4.73
N THR A 77 -5.69 6.42 -4.83
CA THR A 77 -7.12 6.46 -5.13
C THR A 77 -7.42 7.07 -6.50
N ALA A 78 -6.41 7.36 -7.32
CA ALA A 78 -6.50 8.08 -8.58
C ALA A 78 -7.10 9.51 -8.47
N ALA A 79 -7.34 10.02 -7.25
CA ALA A 79 -7.89 11.34 -6.97
C ALA A 79 -6.80 12.42 -6.93
N THR A 80 -5.86 12.39 -7.86
CA THR A 80 -4.76 13.35 -7.98
C THR A 80 -4.66 13.88 -9.42
N GLN A 81 -3.76 14.83 -9.65
CA GLN A 81 -3.55 15.33 -11.00
C GLN A 81 -2.97 14.23 -11.91
N GLU A 82 -3.46 14.18 -13.14
CA GLU A 82 -3.04 13.22 -14.16
C GLU A 82 -1.52 13.19 -14.35
N VAL A 83 -0.86 14.35 -14.30
CA VAL A 83 0.61 14.45 -14.39
C VAL A 83 1.33 13.64 -13.31
N PHE A 84 0.74 13.47 -12.13
CA PHE A 84 1.32 12.63 -11.08
C PHE A 84 1.03 11.15 -11.32
N ILE A 85 -0.17 10.81 -11.77
CA ILE A 85 -0.54 9.43 -12.11
C ILE A 85 0.42 8.89 -13.17
N GLU A 86 0.68 9.67 -14.20
CA GLU A 86 1.51 9.25 -15.35
C GLU A 86 3.01 9.29 -15.09
N ASN A 87 3.50 10.15 -14.20
CA ASN A 87 4.93 10.46 -14.16
C ASN A 87 5.58 10.36 -12.77
N VAL A 88 4.84 10.08 -11.71
CA VAL A 88 5.39 10.08 -10.35
C VAL A 88 5.21 8.74 -9.65
N GLY A 89 6.29 8.24 -9.10
CA GLY A 89 6.33 6.96 -8.39
C GLY A 89 7.01 5.85 -9.19
N ILE A 90 7.45 4.83 -8.47
CA ILE A 90 8.03 3.61 -9.02
C ILE A 90 7.25 2.38 -8.55
N PRO A 91 7.37 1.23 -9.24
CA PRO A 91 6.68 0.01 -8.84
C PRO A 91 6.97 -0.38 -7.39
N THR A 92 5.96 -0.86 -6.68
CA THR A 92 6.07 -1.31 -5.29
C THR A 92 7.23 -2.28 -5.10
N LEU A 93 7.44 -3.20 -6.04
CA LEU A 93 8.56 -4.15 -6.03
C LEU A 93 9.91 -3.45 -5.91
N ALA A 94 10.11 -2.35 -6.66
CA ALA A 94 11.33 -1.57 -6.65
C ALA A 94 11.51 -0.70 -5.39
N CYS A 95 10.47 -0.54 -4.58
CA CYS A 95 10.53 0.26 -3.36
C CYS A 95 11.09 -0.50 -2.15
N VAL A 96 10.90 -1.82 -2.09
CA VAL A 96 11.12 -2.59 -0.85
C VAL A 96 12.60 -2.63 -0.46
N ARG A 97 13.46 -3.08 -1.36
CA ARG A 97 14.89 -3.25 -1.04
C ARG A 97 15.61 -1.94 -0.71
N PRO A 98 15.40 -0.83 -1.43
CA PRO A 98 15.96 0.46 -1.02
C PRO A 98 15.47 0.94 0.34
N ALA A 99 14.19 0.71 0.68
CA ALA A 99 13.64 1.05 1.99
C ALA A 99 14.30 0.22 3.11
N VAL A 100 14.42 -1.08 2.92
CA VAL A 100 15.11 -1.98 3.85
C VAL A 100 16.57 -1.58 4.03
N LYS A 101 17.28 -1.28 2.93
CA LYS A 101 18.66 -0.83 2.96
C LYS A 101 18.81 0.44 3.81
N ALA A 102 17.93 1.41 3.65
CA ALA A 102 17.94 2.64 4.46
C ALA A 102 17.83 2.33 5.96
N LEU A 103 16.92 1.44 6.35
CA LEU A 103 16.75 1.04 7.74
C LEU A 103 17.95 0.23 8.27
N GLN A 104 18.57 -0.61 7.44
CA GLN A 104 19.76 -1.38 7.80
C GLN A 104 20.95 -0.46 8.05
N GLU A 105 21.22 0.49 7.16
CA GLU A 105 22.33 1.45 7.29
C GLU A 105 22.16 2.37 8.52
N LEU A 106 20.93 2.64 8.93
CA LEU A 106 20.64 3.37 10.17
C LEU A 106 20.68 2.51 11.44
N GLY A 107 20.82 1.18 11.32
CA GLY A 107 20.71 0.26 12.45
C GLY A 107 19.29 0.18 13.04
N LEU A 108 18.27 0.53 12.25
CA LEU A 108 16.86 0.61 12.64
C LEU A 108 15.99 -0.49 12.01
N HIS A 109 16.53 -1.34 11.13
CA HIS A 109 15.80 -2.46 10.57
C HIS A 109 15.21 -3.36 11.66
N ARG A 110 13.93 -3.73 11.53
CA ARG A 110 13.14 -4.46 12.54
C ARG A 110 12.89 -3.71 13.87
N LYS A 111 13.46 -2.52 14.05
CA LYS A 111 13.11 -1.60 15.16
C LYS A 111 12.05 -0.60 14.72
N VAL A 112 12.28 0.04 13.57
CA VAL A 112 11.24 0.76 12.84
C VAL A 112 10.60 -0.22 11.89
N GLN A 113 9.29 -0.41 11.97
CA GLN A 113 8.58 -1.38 11.14
C GLN A 113 8.37 -0.82 9.73
N LEU A 114 8.56 -1.66 8.72
CA LEU A 114 8.33 -1.32 7.33
C LEU A 114 7.03 -1.97 6.82
N ILE A 115 6.06 -1.15 6.45
CA ILE A 115 4.84 -1.61 5.78
C ILE A 115 4.94 -1.28 4.29
N VAL A 116 4.59 -2.22 3.44
CA VAL A 116 4.59 -2.04 1.99
C VAL A 116 3.15 -2.03 1.49
N SER A 117 2.81 -1.05 0.66
CA SER A 117 1.50 -0.80 0.09
C SER A 117 1.58 -0.62 -1.43
N GLY A 118 0.50 -0.97 -2.11
CA GLY A 118 0.36 -0.82 -3.55
C GLY A 118 0.42 -2.15 -4.30
N GLY A 119 -0.69 -2.55 -4.91
CA GLY A 119 -0.78 -3.72 -5.77
C GLY A 119 -0.75 -5.08 -5.07
N ILE A 120 -0.91 -5.15 -3.75
CA ILE A 120 -0.97 -6.42 -3.01
C ILE A 120 -2.36 -7.05 -3.18
N ARG A 121 -2.41 -8.27 -3.72
CA ARG A 121 -3.66 -8.91 -4.14
C ARG A 121 -3.89 -10.31 -3.57
N ASN A 122 -2.85 -11.03 -3.24
CA ASN A 122 -2.93 -12.44 -2.81
C ASN A 122 -1.79 -12.79 -1.85
N GLY A 123 -1.81 -14.00 -1.33
CA GLY A 123 -0.80 -14.45 -0.38
C GLY A 123 0.60 -14.57 -0.96
N ALA A 124 0.74 -14.76 -2.28
CA ALA A 124 2.04 -14.75 -2.92
C ALA A 124 2.67 -13.35 -2.93
N ASP A 125 1.87 -12.30 -3.17
CA ASP A 125 2.35 -10.91 -3.07
C ASP A 125 2.79 -10.60 -1.63
N VAL A 126 2.03 -11.07 -0.62
CA VAL A 126 2.39 -10.95 0.80
C VAL A 126 3.72 -11.64 1.08
N ALA A 127 3.85 -12.91 0.71
CA ALA A 127 5.08 -13.69 0.96
C ALA A 127 6.30 -13.03 0.32
N LYS A 128 6.19 -12.55 -0.92
CA LYS A 128 7.28 -11.84 -1.62
C LYS A 128 7.66 -10.54 -0.92
N ALA A 129 6.69 -9.73 -0.49
CA ALA A 129 6.97 -8.47 0.21
C ALA A 129 7.70 -8.75 1.54
N LEU A 130 7.27 -9.75 2.30
CA LEU A 130 7.92 -10.15 3.55
C LEU A 130 9.32 -10.72 3.30
N ALA A 131 9.49 -11.56 2.29
CA ALA A 131 10.81 -12.10 1.90
C ALA A 131 11.79 -10.99 1.49
N LEU A 132 11.32 -9.92 0.84
CA LEU A 132 12.14 -8.76 0.50
C LEU A 132 12.49 -7.89 1.71
N GLY A 133 11.90 -8.14 2.89
CA GLY A 133 12.24 -7.51 4.16
C GLY A 133 11.20 -6.55 4.71
N ALA A 134 9.98 -6.52 4.17
CA ALA A 134 8.86 -5.82 4.81
C ALA A 134 8.42 -6.55 6.09
N ASP A 135 7.88 -5.82 7.05
CA ASP A 135 7.31 -6.38 8.29
C ASP A 135 5.81 -6.68 8.12
N ALA A 136 5.14 -5.92 7.28
CA ALA A 136 3.73 -6.09 6.96
C ALA A 136 3.39 -5.53 5.59
N VAL A 137 2.17 -5.78 5.12
CA VAL A 137 1.63 -5.22 3.89
C VAL A 137 0.29 -4.52 4.15
N SER A 138 -0.01 -3.52 3.33
CA SER A 138 -1.31 -2.86 3.30
C SER A 138 -2.03 -3.19 2.00
N ILE A 139 -3.32 -3.51 2.10
CA ILE A 139 -4.19 -3.80 0.95
C ILE A 139 -5.29 -2.74 0.85
N GLY A 140 -5.65 -2.38 -0.37
CA GLY A 140 -6.71 -1.41 -0.67
C GLY A 140 -7.77 -2.01 -1.59
N SER A 141 -7.63 -1.83 -2.90
CA SER A 141 -8.60 -2.25 -3.92
C SER A 141 -9.01 -3.73 -3.80
N ALA A 142 -8.07 -4.62 -3.47
CA ALA A 142 -8.38 -6.03 -3.26
C ALA A 142 -9.38 -6.27 -2.12
N ALA A 143 -9.30 -5.47 -1.05
CA ALA A 143 -10.26 -5.54 0.06
C ALA A 143 -11.64 -4.97 -0.35
N LEU A 144 -11.67 -3.87 -1.12
CA LEU A 144 -12.93 -3.31 -1.65
C LEU A 144 -13.64 -4.33 -2.54
N ILE A 145 -12.93 -4.96 -3.47
CA ILE A 145 -13.46 -6.00 -4.35
C ILE A 145 -13.97 -7.20 -3.53
N ALA A 146 -13.23 -7.61 -2.52
CA ALA A 146 -13.64 -8.70 -1.64
C ALA A 146 -14.90 -8.36 -0.82
N LEU A 147 -15.12 -7.10 -0.44
CA LEU A 147 -16.35 -6.63 0.19
C LEU A 147 -17.56 -6.72 -0.73
N GLY A 148 -17.35 -6.70 -2.03
CA GLY A 148 -18.42 -6.77 -3.04
C GLY A 148 -18.45 -5.58 -4.00
N ASP A 149 -17.44 -4.73 -3.97
CA ASP A 149 -17.19 -3.77 -5.03
C ASP A 149 -17.05 -4.55 -6.36
N ASN A 150 -17.45 -3.97 -7.45
CA ASN A 150 -17.54 -4.68 -8.73
C ASN A 150 -18.50 -5.92 -8.72
N ASP A 151 -19.51 -5.96 -7.86
CA ASP A 151 -20.46 -7.08 -7.81
C ASP A 151 -21.29 -7.15 -9.11
N PRO A 152 -21.31 -8.29 -9.83
CA PRO A 152 -22.04 -8.46 -11.10
C PRO A 152 -23.53 -8.15 -11.02
N ARG A 153 -24.14 -8.17 -9.82
CA ARG A 153 -25.55 -7.80 -9.62
C ARG A 153 -25.85 -6.36 -10.07
N PHE A 154 -24.84 -5.51 -10.09
CA PHE A 154 -24.96 -4.11 -10.49
C PHE A 154 -24.38 -3.83 -11.90
N GLN A 155 -24.19 -4.87 -12.72
CA GLN A 155 -23.60 -4.76 -14.06
C GLN A 155 -24.23 -3.65 -14.91
N LYS A 156 -25.59 -3.56 -14.91
CA LYS A 156 -26.30 -2.51 -15.65
C LYS A 156 -26.02 -1.09 -15.14
N ASP A 157 -25.69 -0.95 -13.86
CA ASP A 157 -25.36 0.36 -13.30
C ASP A 157 -23.90 0.72 -13.62
N TYR A 158 -22.99 -0.26 -13.63
CA TYR A 158 -21.62 -0.05 -14.15
C TYR A 158 -21.60 0.32 -15.63
N GLU A 159 -22.43 -0.33 -16.46
CA GLU A 159 -22.56 -0.01 -17.90
C GLU A 159 -22.99 1.44 -18.14
N LYS A 160 -23.83 2.01 -17.28
CA LYS A 160 -24.23 3.43 -17.36
C LYS A 160 -23.05 4.38 -17.05
N LEU A 161 -22.06 3.91 -16.32
CA LEU A 161 -20.81 4.63 -16.03
C LEU A 161 -19.73 4.38 -17.07
N GLY A 162 -20.04 3.64 -18.16
CA GLY A 162 -19.10 3.35 -19.22
C GLY A 162 -18.08 2.24 -18.87
N THR A 163 -18.35 1.42 -17.86
CA THR A 163 -17.46 0.38 -17.38
C THR A 163 -18.17 -0.96 -17.17
N THR A 164 -17.52 -1.93 -16.58
CA THR A 164 -18.08 -3.22 -16.19
C THR A 164 -17.79 -3.51 -14.72
N ALA A 165 -18.55 -4.45 -14.14
CA ALA A 165 -18.34 -4.84 -12.74
C ALA A 165 -16.92 -5.34 -12.41
N GLY A 166 -16.14 -5.79 -13.38
CA GLY A 166 -14.76 -6.21 -13.17
C GLY A 166 -13.70 -5.12 -13.42
N SER A 167 -14.11 -3.95 -13.91
CA SER A 167 -13.21 -2.90 -14.41
C SER A 167 -13.48 -1.52 -13.82
N PHE A 168 -14.37 -1.41 -12.82
CA PHE A 168 -14.64 -0.16 -12.14
C PHE A 168 -13.44 0.24 -11.27
N ASP A 169 -12.96 1.46 -11.43
CA ASP A 169 -11.82 2.03 -10.69
C ASP A 169 -12.04 3.47 -10.20
N ASP A 170 -13.19 4.07 -10.54
CA ASP A 170 -13.53 5.46 -10.17
C ASP A 170 -14.11 5.57 -8.75
N TRP A 171 -13.53 4.87 -7.78
CA TRP A 171 -14.01 4.86 -6.38
C TRP A 171 -14.04 6.25 -5.73
N HIS A 172 -13.23 7.20 -6.21
CA HIS A 172 -13.18 8.57 -5.70
C HIS A 172 -14.36 9.43 -6.17
N GLU A 173 -15.05 9.05 -7.23
CA GLU A 173 -16.19 9.79 -7.81
C GLU A 173 -17.46 9.70 -6.94
N GLY A 174 -17.55 8.73 -6.05
CA GLY A 174 -18.69 8.54 -5.16
C GLY A 174 -19.92 7.93 -5.84
N HIS A 175 -19.78 7.40 -7.06
CA HIS A 175 -20.84 6.78 -7.85
C HIS A 175 -20.88 5.26 -7.78
N ASP A 176 -20.10 4.66 -6.90
CA ASP A 176 -19.96 3.21 -6.76
C ASP A 176 -21.32 2.49 -6.70
N PRO A 177 -21.67 1.70 -7.74
CA PRO A 177 -22.94 0.97 -7.78
C PRO A 177 -23.10 -0.06 -6.66
N ALA A 178 -22.01 -0.58 -6.10
CA ALA A 178 -22.04 -1.53 -4.98
C ALA A 178 -22.30 -0.85 -3.64
N GLY A 179 -22.13 0.49 -3.57
CA GLY A 179 -22.46 1.28 -2.40
C GLY A 179 -21.39 1.27 -1.31
N ILE A 180 -20.14 0.91 -1.62
CA ILE A 180 -19.04 0.82 -0.66
C ILE A 180 -18.31 2.15 -0.56
N THR A 181 -17.92 2.74 -1.68
CA THR A 181 -17.08 3.94 -1.74
C THR A 181 -17.87 5.23 -2.01
N THR A 182 -19.09 5.31 -1.52
CA THR A 182 -20.01 6.42 -1.79
C THR A 182 -20.57 7.02 -0.51
N GLN A 183 -20.92 8.32 -0.56
CA GLN A 183 -21.70 9.03 0.45
C GLN A 183 -23.17 9.19 0.04
N ASP A 184 -23.59 8.73 -1.16
CA ASP A 184 -24.98 8.68 -1.56
C ASP A 184 -25.76 7.70 -0.69
N LYS A 185 -26.78 8.19 0.01
CA LYS A 185 -27.56 7.40 0.96
C LYS A 185 -28.34 6.26 0.31
N LYS A 186 -28.69 6.34 -0.99
CA LYS A 186 -29.38 5.29 -1.71
C LYS A 186 -28.40 4.20 -2.13
N LEU A 187 -27.24 4.60 -2.66
CA LEU A 187 -26.19 3.64 -3.03
C LEU A 187 -25.62 2.95 -1.79
N ALA A 188 -25.29 3.68 -0.74
CA ALA A 188 -24.75 3.10 0.50
C ALA A 188 -25.64 2.01 1.13
N LYS A 189 -26.97 2.09 0.93
CA LYS A 189 -27.91 1.05 1.39
C LYS A 189 -27.80 -0.28 0.63
N ARG A 190 -27.09 -0.32 -0.49
CA ARG A 190 -26.90 -1.55 -1.28
C ARG A 190 -25.85 -2.48 -0.66
N LEU A 191 -24.93 -1.94 0.12
CA LEU A 191 -23.96 -2.72 0.88
C LEU A 191 -24.68 -3.52 1.96
N ASP A 192 -24.51 -4.84 1.94
CA ASP A 192 -24.82 -5.72 3.07
C ASP A 192 -23.53 -5.91 3.91
N PRO A 193 -23.40 -5.23 5.06
CA PRO A 193 -22.17 -5.30 5.86
C PRO A 193 -21.86 -6.71 6.40
N LYS A 194 -22.90 -7.54 6.63
CA LYS A 194 -22.72 -8.91 7.13
C LYS A 194 -22.16 -9.82 6.03
N LEU A 195 -22.73 -9.71 4.83
CA LEU A 195 -22.24 -10.47 3.67
C LEU A 195 -20.84 -10.00 3.25
N GLY A 196 -20.65 -8.69 3.10
CA GLY A 196 -19.36 -8.10 2.74
C GLY A 196 -18.27 -8.45 3.75
N GLY A 197 -18.53 -8.31 5.04
CA GLY A 197 -17.59 -8.67 6.10
C GLY A 197 -17.21 -10.15 6.08
N ARG A 198 -18.15 -11.05 5.80
CA ARG A 198 -17.85 -12.49 5.65
C ARG A 198 -17.00 -12.77 4.41
N ARG A 199 -17.28 -12.12 3.28
CA ARG A 199 -16.48 -12.23 2.05
C ARG A 199 -15.04 -11.76 2.30
N LEU A 200 -14.88 -10.59 2.91
CA LEU A 200 -13.56 -10.06 3.23
C LEU A 200 -12.80 -10.95 4.21
N ALA A 201 -13.46 -11.46 5.25
CA ALA A 201 -12.84 -12.39 6.19
C ALA A 201 -12.34 -13.66 5.49
N ASN A 202 -13.14 -14.24 4.60
CA ASN A 202 -12.73 -15.42 3.82
C ASN A 202 -11.52 -15.08 2.91
N TYR A 203 -11.55 -13.94 2.25
CA TYR A 203 -10.44 -13.49 1.40
C TYR A 203 -9.13 -13.34 2.19
N LEU A 204 -9.17 -12.67 3.35
CA LEU A 204 -7.99 -12.50 4.21
C LEU A 204 -7.47 -13.84 4.75
N ASN A 205 -8.36 -14.76 5.10
CA ASN A 205 -7.98 -16.12 5.53
C ASN A 205 -7.26 -16.87 4.40
N VAL A 206 -7.80 -16.84 3.17
CA VAL A 206 -7.17 -17.49 2.00
C VAL A 206 -5.81 -16.84 1.71
N MET A 207 -5.72 -15.52 1.68
CA MET A 207 -4.46 -14.80 1.49
C MET A 207 -3.40 -15.22 2.53
N THR A 208 -3.81 -15.36 3.80
CA THR A 208 -2.92 -15.81 4.88
C THR A 208 -2.49 -17.26 4.66
N MET A 209 -3.42 -18.14 4.28
CA MET A 209 -3.11 -19.56 4.01
C MET A 209 -2.16 -19.72 2.82
N GLU A 210 -2.33 -18.96 1.75
CA GLU A 210 -1.43 -18.96 0.60
C GLU A 210 -0.01 -18.55 1.01
N ALA A 211 0.13 -17.44 1.74
CA ALA A 211 1.42 -16.97 2.23
C ALA A 211 2.10 -18.02 3.12
N GLN A 212 1.36 -18.63 4.05
CA GLN A 212 1.85 -19.72 4.91
C GLN A 212 2.27 -20.95 4.10
N THR A 213 1.54 -21.27 3.04
CA THR A 213 1.87 -22.40 2.18
C THR A 213 3.20 -22.19 1.45
N ILE A 214 3.42 -20.95 0.95
CA ILE A 214 4.69 -20.57 0.35
C ILE A 214 5.83 -20.64 1.37
N ALA A 215 5.67 -20.10 2.56
CA ALA A 215 6.69 -20.18 3.60
C ALA A 215 7.07 -21.62 3.95
N ARG A 216 6.07 -22.52 4.05
CA ARG A 216 6.33 -23.95 4.27
C ARG A 216 7.08 -24.59 3.11
N ALA A 217 6.77 -24.21 1.87
CA ALA A 217 7.52 -24.69 0.69
C ALA A 217 8.99 -24.25 0.71
N CYS A 218 9.28 -23.07 1.31
CA CYS A 218 10.64 -22.60 1.56
C CYS A 218 11.27 -23.18 2.84
N GLY A 219 10.61 -24.15 3.50
CA GLY A 219 11.09 -24.74 4.75
C GLY A 219 11.00 -23.86 5.98
N LYS A 220 10.19 -22.78 5.92
CA LYS A 220 10.01 -21.84 7.02
C LYS A 220 8.74 -22.16 7.81
N ASN A 221 8.78 -21.96 9.12
CA ASN A 221 7.66 -22.18 10.04
C ASN A 221 6.97 -20.86 10.48
N ASP A 222 7.54 -19.72 10.10
CA ASP A 222 7.00 -18.38 10.36
C ASP A 222 7.22 -17.52 9.10
N LEU A 223 6.22 -16.74 8.71
CA LEU A 223 6.29 -15.81 7.58
C LEU A 223 7.40 -14.77 7.74
N ARG A 224 7.70 -14.38 8.98
CA ARG A 224 8.77 -13.42 9.31
C ARG A 224 10.19 -13.98 9.08
N ASN A 225 10.31 -15.28 8.86
CA ASN A 225 11.57 -15.95 8.54
C ASN A 225 11.80 -16.06 7.03
N LEU A 226 10.86 -15.59 6.21
CA LEU A 226 11.11 -15.43 4.78
C LEU A 226 12.18 -14.36 4.56
N GLU A 227 13.07 -14.62 3.61
CA GLU A 227 14.24 -13.77 3.34
C GLU A 227 14.52 -13.71 1.83
N PRO A 228 15.32 -12.75 1.35
CA PRO A 228 15.58 -12.59 -0.09
C PRO A 228 16.17 -13.83 -0.76
N GLU A 229 16.87 -14.67 0.01
CA GLU A 229 17.44 -15.94 -0.42
C GLU A 229 16.38 -17.00 -0.78
N ASP A 230 15.14 -16.83 -0.31
CA ASP A 230 14.01 -17.68 -0.70
C ASP A 230 13.41 -17.27 -2.08
N LEU A 231 13.95 -16.22 -2.70
CA LEU A 231 13.45 -15.65 -3.95
C LEU A 231 14.46 -15.78 -5.09
N CYS A 232 13.95 -15.94 -6.30
CA CYS A 232 14.67 -15.65 -7.52
C CYS A 232 13.74 -14.90 -8.50
N ALA A 233 14.33 -14.10 -9.38
CA ALA A 233 13.59 -13.37 -10.39
C ALA A 233 13.62 -14.08 -11.73
N LEU A 234 12.52 -14.05 -12.48
CA LEU A 234 12.43 -14.71 -13.79
C LEU A 234 12.92 -13.82 -14.95
N THR A 235 13.06 -12.51 -14.70
CA THR A 235 13.55 -11.54 -15.69
C THR A 235 14.64 -10.66 -15.09
N VAL A 236 15.50 -10.10 -15.93
CA VAL A 236 16.58 -9.21 -15.51
C VAL A 236 16.04 -7.97 -14.81
N GLU A 237 14.95 -7.39 -15.33
CA GLU A 237 14.30 -6.22 -14.76
C GLU A 237 13.76 -6.52 -13.34
N SER A 238 13.10 -7.65 -13.17
CA SER A 238 12.60 -8.07 -11.86
C SER A 238 13.75 -8.34 -10.89
N ALA A 239 14.86 -8.94 -11.36
CA ALA A 239 16.06 -9.17 -10.55
C ALA A 239 16.68 -7.84 -10.08
N ALA A 240 16.80 -6.87 -10.98
CA ALA A 240 17.31 -5.53 -10.66
C ALA A 240 16.42 -4.78 -9.66
N MET A 241 15.08 -4.81 -9.88
CA MET A 241 14.13 -4.13 -8.98
C MET A 241 14.07 -4.77 -7.59
N ALA A 242 14.08 -6.10 -7.53
CA ALA A 242 13.95 -6.83 -6.27
C ALA A 242 15.29 -7.03 -5.54
N GLY A 243 16.42 -6.86 -6.20
CA GLY A 243 17.75 -7.13 -5.63
C GLY A 243 17.91 -8.60 -5.25
N VAL A 244 17.39 -9.52 -6.08
CA VAL A 244 17.49 -10.99 -5.90
C VAL A 244 18.09 -11.62 -7.15
N PRO A 245 18.67 -12.85 -7.04
CA PRO A 245 19.30 -13.51 -8.19
C PRO A 245 18.34 -13.77 -9.35
N LEU A 246 18.86 -13.63 -10.58
CA LEU A 246 18.18 -14.12 -11.76
C LEU A 246 18.12 -15.64 -11.71
N ALA A 247 16.95 -16.23 -11.98
CA ALA A 247 16.70 -17.67 -11.91
C ALA A 247 17.75 -18.47 -12.69
N GLY A 248 18.27 -19.50 -12.08
CA GLY A 248 19.33 -20.36 -12.64
C GLY A 248 20.76 -19.76 -12.57
N THR A 249 20.93 -18.63 -11.91
CA THR A 249 22.23 -17.96 -11.72
C THR A 249 22.38 -17.45 -10.28
N ASN A 250 23.59 -17.01 -9.93
CA ASN A 250 23.86 -16.24 -8.71
C ASN A 250 23.98 -14.73 -9.00
N TRP A 251 23.65 -14.31 -10.22
CA TRP A 251 23.84 -12.93 -10.62
C TRP A 251 22.66 -12.06 -10.17
N ILE A 252 22.98 -10.97 -9.47
CA ILE A 252 22.06 -9.88 -9.10
C ILE A 252 22.48 -8.66 -9.91
N PRO A 253 21.63 -8.10 -10.79
CA PRO A 253 21.98 -6.92 -11.57
C PRO A 253 22.31 -5.73 -10.69
N GLY A 254 23.46 -5.10 -10.90
CA GLY A 254 23.89 -3.91 -10.16
C GLY A 254 24.63 -4.18 -8.84
N ILE A 255 24.92 -5.44 -8.56
CA ILE A 255 25.74 -5.87 -7.39
C ILE A 255 26.95 -6.66 -7.88
#